data_fe7b3798269b490514a302be7a372ae0
#
_entry.id   fe7b3798269b490514a302be7a372ae0
#
_cell.length_a   1.000
_cell.length_b   1.000
_cell.length_c   1.000
_cell.angle_alpha   90.00
_cell.angle_beta   90.00
_cell.angle_gamma   90.00
#
_symmetry.space_group_name_H-M   'P 1'
#
loop_
_entity.id
_entity.type
_entity.pdbx_description
1 polymer ?
#
loop_
_entity_poly.entity_id
_entity_poly.type
_entity_poly.pdbx_seq_one_letter_code
_entity_poly.pdbx_strand_id
1 'polypeptide(L)'
;GGARPGGVGAPGGGPGGGGGGGGRGGGEGGGGRGGGKGKGKGRGKGGKGKGGKGAKGGAKVVVEPHRHEGVFIARGKEDVIVTLNSTPGKDVYGEKRISVDGPANEDGTTTKIEYRVWNPFRSKLCAAILGGVDTIHMKPGSKVLYLGGAAGTTVSHVSDLVGPQGCVYAVEFSHRPGRDLINMAKHRTNVIPIIEVRSRRPTSVPSLPCDSSPGMVDVGGLFFYFEANRRPRRPAQDARHPLKYRMLVGMVDCVFADVAQPDQARIVALNSQYFLKAGGGFVVSIKASCIDSTATPEAVFAAEVAKLQKDQFKPKEQLTLEPYERDHAVVVGLYRPPKK
;
A
#
# COMPACT_ATOMS: atom_id res chain seq x y z
N GLY A 1 -21.19 24.38 -58.78
CA GLY A 1 -19.99 24.16 -59.58
C GLY A 1 -18.94 23.53 -58.70
N GLY A 2 -18.47 22.40 -58.88
CA GLY A 2 -17.93 21.75 -60.03
C GLY A 2 -16.44 21.61 -59.84
N ALA A 3 -16.01 20.40 -59.71
CA ALA A 3 -14.95 19.66 -60.34
C ALA A 3 -13.87 19.10 -59.37
N ARG A 4 -13.84 17.78 -59.27
CA ARG A 4 -12.61 16.93 -59.23
C ARG A 4 -12.00 16.91 -60.63
N PRO A 5 -10.86 16.29 -60.95
CA PRO A 5 -10.15 15.14 -60.38
C PRO A 5 -8.61 15.12 -60.57
N GLY A 6 -8.01 14.00 -60.26
CA GLY A 6 -6.75 13.46 -60.75
C GLY A 6 -5.68 13.36 -59.69
N GLY A 7 -4.97 12.24 -59.42
CA GLY A 7 -4.86 10.96 -60.06
C GLY A 7 -3.37 10.52 -60.07
N VAL A 8 -3.16 9.26 -59.66
CA VAL A 8 -2.14 8.29 -60.08
C VAL A 8 -0.67 8.43 -59.58
N GLY A 9 -0.17 7.31 -58.99
CA GLY A 9 1.22 6.94 -59.08
C GLY A 9 1.79 6.11 -57.93
N ALA A 10 1.52 4.78 -57.89
CA ALA A 10 2.51 3.81 -57.44
C ALA A 10 3.32 3.38 -58.70
N PRO A 11 4.47 2.75 -58.68
CA PRO A 11 4.71 1.47 -58.01
C PRO A 11 6.19 1.21 -57.57
N GLY A 12 6.37 0.16 -56.81
CA GLY A 12 7.30 -0.88 -57.20
C GLY A 12 8.59 -1.03 -56.38
N GLY A 13 8.75 -2.28 -55.86
CA GLY A 13 10.01 -2.96 -55.91
C GLY A 13 10.51 -3.54 -54.59
N GLY A 14 10.22 -4.82 -54.29
CA GLY A 14 11.12 -5.66 -53.51
C GLY A 14 12.16 -6.28 -54.46
N PRO A 15 12.88 -7.36 -54.15
CA PRO A 15 13.11 -8.15 -52.95
C PRO A 15 14.62 -8.51 -52.79
N GLY A 16 14.93 -9.35 -51.80
CA GLY A 16 16.20 -10.10 -51.71
C GLY A 16 16.76 -10.06 -50.29
N GLY A 17 17.06 -11.08 -49.57
CA GLY A 17 17.38 -12.43 -49.90
C GLY A 17 18.69 -12.79 -49.21
N GLY A 18 18.65 -13.95 -48.50
CA GLY A 18 19.84 -14.70 -48.18
C GLY A 18 20.41 -14.44 -46.79
N GLY A 19 20.55 -15.32 -45.85
CA GLY A 19 21.03 -16.68 -45.89
C GLY A 19 22.09 -16.83 -44.84
N GLY A 20 21.97 -17.72 -43.91
CA GLY A 20 22.80 -18.87 -43.86
C GLY A 20 23.74 -18.94 -42.63
N GLY A 21 23.70 -20.07 -41.94
CA GLY A 21 24.78 -20.74 -41.28
C GLY A 21 24.92 -20.46 -39.79
N GLY A 22 24.76 -21.34 -38.86
CA GLY A 22 25.19 -22.73 -38.84
C GLY A 22 26.52 -22.85 -38.08
N GLY A 23 26.50 -23.36 -36.85
CA GLY A 23 27.70 -23.68 -36.13
C GLY A 23 27.44 -24.41 -34.83
N ARG A 24 27.42 -25.74 -34.88
CA ARG A 24 27.48 -26.68 -33.76
C ARG A 24 28.94 -26.82 -33.27
N GLY A 25 29.13 -27.07 -31.99
CA GLY A 25 30.32 -27.60 -31.36
C GLY A 25 30.16 -27.50 -29.86
N GLY A 26 30.02 -28.45 -29.03
CA GLY A 26 30.53 -29.84 -29.01
C GLY A 26 31.91 -29.84 -28.37
N GLY A 27 32.03 -30.16 -27.08
CA GLY A 27 33.32 -30.36 -26.43
C GLY A 27 33.16 -30.85 -25.00
N GLU A 28 33.18 -32.15 -24.84
CA GLU A 28 33.33 -32.94 -23.62
C GLU A 28 34.79 -32.92 -23.10
N GLY A 29 34.96 -33.34 -21.84
CA GLY A 29 36.20 -33.84 -21.28
C GLY A 29 36.63 -33.00 -20.09
N GLY A 30 36.72 -33.48 -18.88
CA GLY A 30 37.40 -34.62 -18.35
C GLY A 30 38.10 -34.18 -17.09
N GLY A 31 37.79 -34.63 -15.92
CA GLY A 31 38.46 -35.53 -15.05
C GLY A 31 39.82 -35.04 -14.46
N GLY A 32 39.89 -34.89 -13.14
CA GLY A 32 41.15 -34.68 -12.42
C GLY A 32 40.99 -34.79 -10.91
N ARG A 33 41.24 -36.00 -10.37
CA ARG A 33 41.38 -36.30 -8.93
C ARG A 33 42.82 -35.95 -8.46
N GLY A 34 42.94 -35.44 -7.21
CA GLY A 34 44.19 -35.36 -6.46
C GLY A 34 43.98 -34.50 -5.24
N GLY A 35 43.92 -34.89 -4.06
CA GLY A 35 44.70 -35.79 -3.23
C GLY A 35 45.88 -35.05 -2.60
N GLY A 36 45.72 -34.40 -1.43
CA GLY A 36 46.81 -33.77 -0.72
C GLY A 36 46.50 -33.49 0.74
N LYS A 37 46.89 -34.45 1.61
CA LYS A 37 46.94 -34.25 3.08
C LYS A 37 48.16 -33.41 3.46
N GLY A 38 47.98 -32.36 4.26
CA GLY A 38 49.05 -31.61 4.89
C GLY A 38 48.66 -31.21 6.30
N LYS A 39 49.17 -31.92 7.30
CA LYS A 39 49.18 -31.55 8.72
C LYS A 39 50.24 -30.46 8.97
N GLY A 40 49.88 -29.35 9.58
CA GLY A 40 50.81 -28.37 10.09
C GLY A 40 50.30 -27.81 11.41
N LYS A 41 50.85 -28.29 12.54
CA LYS A 41 50.70 -27.68 13.86
C LYS A 41 51.61 -26.45 13.94
N GLY A 42 51.06 -25.29 14.27
CA GLY A 42 51.82 -24.12 14.65
C GLY A 42 51.12 -23.41 15.81
N ARG A 43 51.68 -23.60 17.02
CA ARG A 43 51.36 -22.81 18.21
C ARG A 43 52.04 -21.43 18.07
N GLY A 44 51.29 -20.37 18.12
CA GLY A 44 51.80 -19.00 18.32
C GLY A 44 50.95 -18.29 19.37
N LYS A 45 51.48 -18.12 20.56
CA LYS A 45 51.03 -17.23 21.63
C LYS A 45 51.38 -15.79 21.24
N GLY A 46 50.52 -14.84 21.49
CA GLY A 46 50.95 -13.45 21.69
C GLY A 46 49.98 -12.41 21.13
N GLY A 47 49.53 -11.53 22.00
CA GLY A 47 49.05 -10.22 21.60
C GLY A 47 47.60 -9.88 21.99
N LYS A 48 47.40 -9.55 23.28
CA LYS A 48 46.26 -8.74 23.72
C LYS A 48 46.40 -7.33 23.13
N GLY A 49 45.77 -7.08 22.00
CA GLY A 49 45.49 -5.74 21.51
C GLY A 49 44.08 -5.34 21.95
N LYS A 50 43.94 -4.52 22.99
CA LYS A 50 42.75 -3.74 23.30
C LYS A 50 42.58 -2.70 22.20
N GLY A 51 41.95 -3.08 21.10
CA GLY A 51 41.41 -2.13 20.11
C GLY A 51 40.15 -1.50 20.67
N GLY A 52 40.25 -0.27 21.14
CA GLY A 52 39.11 0.54 21.52
C GLY A 52 38.15 0.63 20.32
N LYS A 53 36.95 0.11 20.47
CA LYS A 53 35.84 0.45 19.59
C LYS A 53 35.55 1.93 19.77
N GLY A 54 36.15 2.76 18.92
CA GLY A 54 35.75 4.13 18.77
C GLY A 54 34.24 4.10 18.42
N ALA A 55 33.43 4.56 19.33
CA ALA A 55 32.03 4.87 19.08
C ALA A 55 32.04 5.88 17.94
N LYS A 56 31.71 5.45 16.71
CA LYS A 56 31.33 6.37 15.63
C LYS A 56 30.14 7.14 16.16
N GLY A 57 30.35 8.37 16.60
CA GLY A 57 29.28 9.31 16.93
C GLY A 57 28.37 9.43 15.73
N GLY A 58 27.27 8.68 15.71
CA GLY A 58 26.21 8.85 14.76
C GLY A 58 25.66 10.26 14.96
N ALA A 59 25.53 11.03 13.88
CA ALA A 59 24.87 12.33 13.94
C ALA A 59 23.54 12.16 14.69
N LYS A 60 23.31 13.00 15.71
CA LYS A 60 22.09 12.97 16.51
C LYS A 60 20.92 13.26 15.57
N VAL A 61 20.01 12.30 15.41
CA VAL A 61 18.80 12.48 14.61
C VAL A 61 17.82 13.31 15.42
N VAL A 62 17.33 14.38 14.82
CA VAL A 62 16.29 15.24 15.40
C VAL A 62 14.99 14.96 14.68
N VAL A 63 13.91 14.75 15.43
CA VAL A 63 12.57 14.53 14.87
C VAL A 63 11.72 15.78 15.07
N GLU A 64 11.19 16.32 13.97
CA GLU A 64 10.37 17.51 13.93
C GLU A 64 8.95 17.16 13.43
N PRO A 65 7.90 17.85 13.91
CA PRO A 65 6.57 17.65 13.36
C PRO A 65 6.50 18.14 11.91
N HIS A 66 5.80 17.38 11.08
CA HIS A 66 5.47 17.77 9.71
C HIS A 66 4.21 18.67 9.71
N ARG A 67 3.93 19.38 8.60
CA ARG A 67 2.70 20.15 8.42
C ARG A 67 1.41 19.33 8.53
N HIS A 68 1.47 18.02 8.21
CA HIS A 68 0.38 17.08 8.44
C HIS A 68 0.50 16.52 9.85
N GLU A 69 -0.52 16.72 10.67
CA GLU A 69 -0.58 16.23 12.04
C GLU A 69 -0.41 14.71 12.09
N GLY A 70 0.41 14.22 13.02
CA GLY A 70 0.71 12.78 13.16
C GLY A 70 1.82 12.26 12.22
N VAL A 71 2.34 13.11 11.35
CA VAL A 71 3.51 12.85 10.50
C VAL A 71 4.69 13.66 11.02
N PHE A 72 5.91 13.10 10.94
CA PHE A 72 7.13 13.74 11.41
C PHE A 72 8.23 13.63 10.36
N ILE A 73 9.23 14.49 10.49
CA ILE A 73 10.46 14.48 9.68
C ILE A 73 11.62 14.17 10.60
N ALA A 74 12.37 13.12 10.31
CA ALA A 74 13.62 12.83 10.98
C ALA A 74 14.77 13.47 10.19
N ARG A 75 15.35 14.51 10.78
CA ARG A 75 16.50 15.24 10.25
C ARG A 75 17.79 14.47 10.57
N GLY A 76 18.56 14.14 9.54
CA GLY A 76 19.80 13.40 9.70
C GLY A 76 20.75 13.65 8.54
N LYS A 77 21.41 12.59 8.06
CA LYS A 77 22.17 12.66 6.80
C LYS A 77 21.27 12.90 5.59
N GLU A 78 20.10 12.27 5.63
CA GLU A 78 19.01 12.41 4.70
C GLU A 78 17.74 12.61 5.53
N ASP A 79 16.92 13.55 5.12
CA ASP A 79 15.64 13.81 5.74
C ASP A 79 14.65 12.74 5.31
N VAL A 80 13.98 12.11 6.25
CA VAL A 80 13.01 11.05 5.97
C VAL A 80 11.70 11.30 6.71
N ILE A 81 10.60 10.96 6.06
CA ILE A 81 9.28 10.99 6.69
C ILE A 81 9.19 9.78 7.66
N VAL A 82 8.66 10.04 8.84
CA VAL A 82 8.48 9.03 9.87
C VAL A 82 7.12 9.16 10.55
N THR A 83 6.63 8.07 11.11
CA THR A 83 5.43 8.03 11.96
C THR A 83 5.80 7.52 13.35
N LEU A 84 5.08 7.98 14.37
CA LEU A 84 5.25 7.48 15.74
C LEU A 84 4.89 5.98 15.78
N ASN A 85 5.80 5.13 16.27
CA ASN A 85 5.51 3.70 16.36
C ASN A 85 4.52 3.40 17.50
N SER A 86 3.29 3.07 17.15
CA SER A 86 2.27 2.65 18.12
C SER A 86 2.57 1.29 18.80
N THR A 87 3.53 0.52 18.23
CA THR A 87 3.95 -0.78 18.75
C THR A 87 5.48 -0.83 18.87
N PRO A 88 6.07 -0.20 19.91
CA PRO A 88 7.52 -0.13 20.08
C PRO A 88 8.20 -1.49 20.01
N GLY A 89 9.35 -1.56 19.36
CA GLY A 89 10.11 -2.79 19.19
C GLY A 89 9.68 -3.67 18.02
N LYS A 90 8.56 -3.37 17.33
CA LYS A 90 8.06 -4.13 16.17
C LYS A 90 8.09 -3.29 14.89
N ASP A 91 8.51 -3.92 13.82
CA ASP A 91 8.36 -3.46 12.45
C ASP A 91 7.21 -4.22 11.76
N VAL A 92 6.76 -3.75 10.62
CA VAL A 92 5.66 -4.36 9.87
C VAL A 92 6.15 -5.01 8.58
N TYR A 93 7.07 -4.34 7.87
CA TYR A 93 7.57 -4.78 6.57
C TYR A 93 9.11 -4.65 6.46
N GLY A 94 9.82 -4.62 7.59
CA GLY A 94 11.27 -4.47 7.67
C GLY A 94 11.74 -3.01 7.53
N GLU A 95 10.88 -2.05 7.85
CA GLU A 95 11.24 -0.64 7.86
C GLU A 95 12.21 -0.28 8.98
N LYS A 96 13.06 0.71 8.73
CA LYS A 96 13.99 1.24 9.73
C LYS A 96 13.22 1.94 10.84
N ARG A 97 13.64 1.68 12.08
CA ARG A 97 13.14 2.35 13.28
C ARG A 97 14.18 3.33 13.82
N ILE A 98 13.73 4.46 14.32
CA ILE A 98 14.55 5.53 14.87
C ILE A 98 14.05 5.79 16.28
N SER A 99 14.91 5.64 17.27
CA SER A 99 14.60 5.99 18.67
C SER A 99 15.28 7.30 19.02
N VAL A 100 14.51 8.22 19.57
CA VAL A 100 14.98 9.50 20.07
C VAL A 100 14.64 9.60 21.56
N ASP A 101 15.43 10.34 22.31
CA ASP A 101 15.15 10.63 23.70
C ASP A 101 13.99 11.62 23.76
N GLY A 102 12.92 11.26 24.45
CA GLY A 102 11.78 12.11 24.72
C GLY A 102 12.11 13.17 25.79
N PRO A 103 11.12 13.97 26.18
CA PRO A 103 11.26 14.91 27.27
C PRO A 103 11.66 14.17 28.56
N ALA A 104 12.53 14.81 29.36
CA ALA A 104 12.90 14.27 30.66
C ALA A 104 11.65 14.29 31.58
N ASN A 105 11.39 13.17 32.23
CA ASN A 105 10.39 13.07 33.28
C ASN A 105 10.85 13.85 34.53
N GLU A 106 9.96 14.09 35.48
CA GLU A 106 10.27 14.73 36.76
C GLU A 106 11.38 14.01 37.55
N ASP A 107 11.49 12.69 37.35
CA ASP A 107 12.55 11.83 37.96
C ASP A 107 13.90 11.88 37.21
N GLY A 108 14.08 12.74 36.23
CA GLY A 108 15.30 12.84 35.42
C GLY A 108 15.52 11.68 34.44
N THR A 109 14.59 10.73 34.35
CA THR A 109 14.62 9.64 33.37
C THR A 109 14.06 10.10 32.03
N THR A 110 14.74 9.79 30.92
CA THR A 110 14.22 10.08 29.58
C THR A 110 13.53 8.84 29.01
N THR A 111 12.28 9.01 28.59
CA THR A 111 11.56 7.95 27.89
C THR A 111 11.98 7.94 26.42
N LYS A 112 12.35 6.78 25.88
CA LYS A 112 12.66 6.67 24.44
C LYS A 112 11.39 6.61 23.63
N ILE A 113 11.29 7.49 22.66
CA ILE A 113 10.22 7.54 21.68
C ILE A 113 10.73 6.88 20.41
N GLU A 114 9.99 5.91 19.88
CA GLU A 114 10.35 5.19 18.66
C GLU A 114 9.48 5.64 17.49
N TYR A 115 10.15 5.92 16.37
CA TYR A 115 9.52 6.28 15.11
C TYR A 115 9.85 5.25 14.05
N ARG A 116 8.94 5.07 13.07
CA ARG A 116 9.10 4.19 11.91
C ARG A 116 9.32 5.01 10.66
N VAL A 117 10.35 4.67 9.88
CA VAL A 117 10.60 5.33 8.59
C VAL A 117 9.54 4.94 7.58
N TRP A 118 8.90 5.93 7.01
CA TRP A 118 7.86 5.75 6.00
C TRP A 118 8.45 5.85 4.60
N ASN A 119 8.56 4.71 3.91
CA ASN A 119 9.21 4.62 2.62
C ASN A 119 8.27 5.04 1.48
N PRO A 120 8.58 6.11 0.71
CA PRO A 120 7.74 6.59 -0.40
C PRO A 120 7.67 5.61 -1.58
N PHE A 121 8.71 4.77 -1.79
CA PHE A 121 8.70 3.72 -2.82
C PHE A 121 7.79 2.53 -2.48
N ARG A 122 7.23 2.49 -1.29
CA ARG A 122 6.29 1.46 -0.85
C ARG A 122 4.94 2.01 -0.42
N SER A 123 4.77 3.31 -0.47
CA SER A 123 3.55 3.97 -0.02
C SER A 123 3.26 5.21 -0.85
N LYS A 124 2.25 5.12 -1.69
CA LYS A 124 1.78 6.23 -2.52
C LYS A 124 1.34 7.44 -1.70
N LEU A 125 0.80 7.21 -0.49
CA LEU A 125 0.47 8.31 0.42
C LEU A 125 1.73 9.03 0.91
N CYS A 126 2.80 8.31 1.24
CA CYS A 126 4.08 8.93 1.60
C CYS A 126 4.69 9.68 0.41
N ALA A 127 4.62 9.11 -0.79
CA ALA A 127 5.06 9.77 -2.02
C ALA A 127 4.29 11.07 -2.26
N ALA A 128 2.96 11.07 -2.03
CA ALA A 128 2.13 12.26 -2.13
C ALA A 128 2.51 13.33 -1.09
N ILE A 129 2.80 12.94 0.16
CA ILE A 129 3.27 13.84 1.22
C ILE A 129 4.60 14.50 0.83
N LEU A 130 5.55 13.73 0.32
CA LEU A 130 6.84 14.24 -0.17
C LEU A 130 6.68 15.08 -1.45
N GLY A 131 5.73 14.73 -2.31
CA GLY A 131 5.34 15.51 -3.48
C GLY A 131 4.67 16.84 -3.15
N GLY A 132 4.40 17.08 -1.88
CA GLY A 132 3.92 18.37 -1.40
C GLY A 132 2.41 18.52 -1.33
N VAL A 133 1.63 17.41 -1.29
CA VAL A 133 0.16 17.47 -1.14
C VAL A 133 -0.25 18.43 -0.02
N ASP A 134 -1.21 19.29 -0.29
CA ASP A 134 -1.60 20.33 0.66
C ASP A 134 -2.36 19.77 1.87
N THR A 135 -3.25 18.81 1.64
CA THR A 135 -4.07 18.22 2.70
C THR A 135 -4.29 16.73 2.44
N ILE A 136 -4.01 15.88 3.43
CA ILE A 136 -4.29 14.43 3.35
C ILE A 136 -5.64 14.04 3.96
N HIS A 137 -6.34 14.97 4.60
CA HIS A 137 -7.63 14.77 5.29
C HIS A 137 -7.61 13.69 6.40
N MET A 138 -6.43 13.36 6.90
CA MET A 138 -6.21 12.44 8.00
C MET A 138 -5.42 13.16 9.08
N LYS A 139 -5.84 13.03 10.33
CA LYS A 139 -5.19 13.60 11.51
C LYS A 139 -5.42 12.71 12.72
N PRO A 140 -4.73 12.89 13.82
CA PRO A 140 -5.00 12.15 15.05
C PRO A 140 -6.47 12.18 15.42
N GLY A 141 -7.04 11.00 15.76
CA GLY A 141 -8.46 10.80 16.05
C GLY A 141 -9.36 10.57 14.84
N SER A 142 -8.87 10.70 13.60
CA SER A 142 -9.68 10.48 12.40
C SER A 142 -10.08 9.01 12.22
N LYS A 143 -11.29 8.81 11.71
CA LYS A 143 -11.76 7.51 11.21
C LYS A 143 -11.53 7.46 9.70
N VAL A 144 -10.78 6.46 9.24
CA VAL A 144 -10.38 6.31 7.85
C VAL A 144 -10.91 5.00 7.28
N LEU A 145 -11.54 5.04 6.12
CA LEU A 145 -11.82 3.86 5.32
C LEU A 145 -10.72 3.73 4.26
N TYR A 146 -9.93 2.68 4.37
CA TYR A 146 -8.82 2.38 3.48
C TYR A 146 -9.23 1.26 2.50
N LEU A 147 -9.38 1.57 1.23
CA LEU A 147 -9.72 0.63 0.16
C LEU A 147 -8.44 0.16 -0.54
N GLY A 148 -8.19 -1.15 -0.51
CA GLY A 148 -6.97 -1.76 -1.04
C GLY A 148 -5.85 -1.82 0.01
N GLY A 149 -6.16 -2.39 1.20
CA GLY A 149 -5.22 -2.47 2.33
C GLY A 149 -3.95 -3.27 2.08
N ALA A 150 -3.97 -4.14 1.06
CA ALA A 150 -2.88 -5.04 0.70
C ALA A 150 -2.29 -5.78 1.93
N ALA A 151 -0.97 -5.82 2.09
CA ALA A 151 -0.30 -6.43 3.24
C ALA A 151 -0.27 -5.52 4.50
N GLY A 152 -0.84 -4.32 4.42
CA GLY A 152 -0.91 -3.41 5.56
C GLY A 152 0.26 -2.42 5.69
N THR A 153 1.15 -2.35 4.72
CA THR A 153 2.30 -1.42 4.75
C THR A 153 1.88 0.02 5.02
N THR A 154 1.09 0.61 4.13
CA THR A 154 0.59 1.98 4.29
C THR A 154 -0.44 2.07 5.41
N VAL A 155 -1.32 1.06 5.55
CA VAL A 155 -2.33 0.99 6.60
C VAL A 155 -1.70 1.12 8.00
N SER A 156 -0.53 0.49 8.23
CA SER A 156 0.17 0.58 9.51
C SER A 156 0.67 1.99 9.85
N HIS A 157 1.12 2.75 8.84
CA HIS A 157 1.51 4.14 9.02
C HIS A 157 0.30 5.06 9.22
N VAL A 158 -0.81 4.81 8.49
CA VAL A 158 -2.07 5.52 8.72
C VAL A 158 -2.60 5.24 10.12
N SER A 159 -2.48 4.00 10.61
CA SER A 159 -2.82 3.61 11.99
C SER A 159 -2.00 4.41 13.02
N ASP A 160 -0.68 4.51 12.81
CA ASP A 160 0.21 5.29 13.66
C ASP A 160 -0.15 6.80 13.60
N LEU A 161 -0.49 7.31 12.41
CA LEU A 161 -0.87 8.71 12.18
C LEU A 161 -2.17 9.08 12.92
N VAL A 162 -3.22 8.26 12.77
CA VAL A 162 -4.51 8.55 13.42
C VAL A 162 -4.49 8.27 14.92
N GLY A 163 -3.50 7.50 15.39
CA GLY A 163 -3.29 7.21 16.80
C GLY A 163 -4.40 6.36 17.44
N PRO A 164 -4.35 6.16 18.76
CA PRO A 164 -5.25 5.26 19.48
C PRO A 164 -6.70 5.73 19.53
N GLN A 165 -6.94 7.03 19.35
CA GLN A 165 -8.29 7.62 19.31
C GLN A 165 -8.92 7.55 17.91
N GLY A 166 -8.12 7.27 16.88
CA GLY A 166 -8.58 7.08 15.51
C GLY A 166 -8.92 5.62 15.22
N CYS A 167 -9.41 5.37 14.00
CA CYS A 167 -9.71 4.03 13.53
C CYS A 167 -9.46 3.91 12.03
N VAL A 168 -8.89 2.79 11.60
CA VAL A 168 -8.66 2.48 10.19
C VAL A 168 -9.41 1.20 9.82
N TYR A 169 -10.45 1.34 9.00
CA TYR A 169 -11.15 0.21 8.38
C TYR A 169 -10.43 -0.13 7.08
N ALA A 170 -9.70 -1.24 7.06
CA ALA A 170 -8.87 -1.64 5.93
C ALA A 170 -9.52 -2.77 5.13
N VAL A 171 -10.02 -2.46 3.94
CA VAL A 171 -10.70 -3.40 3.04
C VAL A 171 -9.69 -4.00 2.07
N GLU A 172 -9.61 -5.34 2.05
CA GLU A 172 -8.74 -6.08 1.13
C GLU A 172 -9.47 -7.34 0.62
N PHE A 173 -9.47 -7.53 -0.70
CA PHE A 173 -10.17 -8.66 -1.32
C PHE A 173 -9.27 -9.89 -1.52
N SER A 174 -7.95 -9.71 -1.53
CA SER A 174 -6.99 -10.77 -1.79
C SER A 174 -6.63 -11.52 -0.52
N HIS A 175 -6.79 -12.82 -0.51
CA HIS A 175 -6.51 -13.66 0.66
C HIS A 175 -5.05 -13.62 1.12
N ARG A 176 -4.11 -13.60 0.17
CA ARG A 176 -2.68 -13.67 0.52
C ARG A 176 -2.22 -12.41 1.25
N PRO A 177 -2.33 -11.21 0.69
CA PRO A 177 -2.00 -9.99 1.43
C PRO A 177 -2.93 -9.75 2.62
N GLY A 178 -4.19 -10.19 2.55
CA GLY A 178 -5.13 -10.09 3.65
C GLY A 178 -4.70 -10.81 4.93
N ARG A 179 -3.97 -11.93 4.81
CA ARG A 179 -3.39 -12.61 5.99
C ARG A 179 -2.33 -11.76 6.68
N ASP A 180 -1.50 -11.08 5.89
CA ASP A 180 -0.47 -10.19 6.42
C ASP A 180 -1.10 -8.96 7.08
N LEU A 181 -2.16 -8.43 6.47
CA LEU A 181 -2.98 -7.35 7.03
C LEU A 181 -3.60 -7.74 8.38
N ILE A 182 -4.17 -8.95 8.50
CA ILE A 182 -4.68 -9.49 9.77
C ILE A 182 -3.56 -9.58 10.81
N ASN A 183 -2.41 -10.13 10.42
CA ASN A 183 -1.28 -10.29 11.33
C ASN A 183 -0.76 -8.93 11.84
N MET A 184 -0.71 -7.94 10.99
CA MET A 184 -0.38 -6.57 11.36
C MET A 184 -1.43 -5.99 12.33
N ALA A 185 -2.72 -6.18 12.04
CA ALA A 185 -3.83 -5.67 12.86
C ALA A 185 -3.88 -6.27 14.28
N LYS A 186 -3.40 -7.51 14.49
CA LYS A 186 -3.29 -8.11 15.84
C LYS A 186 -2.49 -7.27 16.83
N HIS A 187 -1.59 -6.44 16.33
CA HIS A 187 -0.74 -5.58 17.14
C HIS A 187 -1.18 -4.11 17.15
N ARG A 188 -2.27 -3.78 16.43
CA ARG A 188 -2.80 -2.42 16.28
C ARG A 188 -4.30 -2.43 16.48
N THR A 189 -4.74 -2.09 17.69
CA THR A 189 -6.15 -2.16 18.11
C THR A 189 -7.06 -1.18 17.37
N ASN A 190 -6.47 -0.16 16.73
CA ASN A 190 -7.17 0.84 15.93
C ASN A 190 -7.30 0.47 14.45
N VAL A 191 -6.87 -0.74 14.04
CA VAL A 191 -7.04 -1.26 12.67
C VAL A 191 -8.07 -2.37 12.66
N ILE A 192 -9.10 -2.22 11.84
CA ILE A 192 -10.15 -3.22 11.62
C ILE A 192 -9.98 -3.76 10.20
N PRO A 193 -9.35 -4.93 10.02
CA PRO A 193 -9.21 -5.54 8.72
C PRO A 193 -10.55 -6.13 8.25
N ILE A 194 -10.93 -5.85 7.02
CA ILE A 194 -12.14 -6.35 6.35
C ILE A 194 -11.68 -7.16 5.14
N ILE A 195 -11.75 -8.48 5.25
CA ILE A 195 -11.22 -9.39 4.24
C ILE A 195 -12.30 -10.40 3.89
N GLU A 196 -12.51 -10.63 2.61
CA GLU A 196 -13.38 -11.70 2.16
C GLU A 196 -12.68 -13.06 2.28
N VAL A 197 -13.07 -13.85 3.26
CA VAL A 197 -12.61 -15.21 3.41
C VAL A 197 -13.46 -16.14 2.53
N ARG A 198 -12.90 -16.62 1.42
CA ARG A 198 -13.48 -17.78 0.73
C ARG A 198 -13.31 -18.99 1.62
N SER A 199 -14.38 -19.40 2.27
CA SER A 199 -14.41 -20.71 2.91
C SER A 199 -14.27 -21.78 1.83
N ARG A 200 -13.09 -22.43 1.74
CA ARG A 200 -12.99 -23.71 1.06
C ARG A 200 -13.78 -24.69 1.91
N ARG A 201 -14.89 -25.17 1.38
CA ARG A 201 -15.54 -26.33 1.99
C ARG A 201 -14.51 -27.45 2.05
N PRO A 202 -14.30 -28.11 3.19
CA PRO A 202 -13.64 -29.40 3.22
C PRO A 202 -14.43 -30.32 2.27
N THR A 203 -13.75 -31.00 1.38
CA THR A 203 -14.34 -31.92 0.39
C THR A 203 -14.92 -33.19 1.04
N SER A 204 -15.06 -33.24 2.37
CA SER A 204 -15.57 -34.39 3.11
C SER A 204 -16.28 -33.95 4.39
N VAL A 205 -17.47 -33.37 4.26
CA VAL A 205 -18.41 -33.30 5.38
C VAL A 205 -19.75 -33.87 4.89
N PRO A 206 -20.33 -34.89 5.59
CA PRO A 206 -21.65 -35.39 5.27
C PRO A 206 -22.68 -34.27 5.35
N SER A 207 -23.68 -34.32 4.46
CA SER A 207 -24.77 -33.38 4.38
C SER A 207 -25.50 -33.24 5.73
N LEU A 208 -25.23 -32.15 6.45
CA LEU A 208 -26.05 -31.72 7.56
C LEU A 208 -27.15 -30.77 7.06
N PRO A 209 -28.31 -30.73 7.70
CA PRO A 209 -29.48 -29.97 7.22
C PRO A 209 -29.20 -28.48 7.16
N CYS A 210 -29.80 -27.86 6.15
CA CYS A 210 -29.74 -26.46 5.84
C CYS A 210 -30.44 -25.60 6.88
N ASP A 211 -29.69 -25.06 7.82
CA ASP A 211 -30.11 -23.88 8.54
C ASP A 211 -28.90 -22.96 8.64
N SER A 212 -28.79 -22.04 7.69
CA SER A 212 -27.64 -21.14 7.56
C SER A 212 -28.09 -19.70 7.71
N SER A 213 -28.16 -19.27 8.97
CA SER A 213 -28.11 -17.85 9.31
C SER A 213 -26.69 -17.34 9.08
N PRO A 214 -26.50 -16.13 8.60
CA PRO A 214 -25.16 -15.52 8.50
C PRO A 214 -24.58 -15.39 9.89
N GLY A 215 -23.40 -15.98 10.09
CA GLY A 215 -22.71 -16.02 11.38
C GLY A 215 -21.53 -15.09 11.44
N MET A 216 -21.37 -14.45 12.57
CA MET A 216 -20.22 -13.63 12.94
C MET A 216 -19.31 -14.48 13.82
N VAL A 217 -18.04 -14.62 13.48
CA VAL A 217 -17.07 -15.39 14.26
C VAL A 217 -16.05 -14.45 14.87
N ASP A 218 -15.94 -14.51 16.19
CA ASP A 218 -14.90 -13.81 16.96
C ASP A 218 -13.64 -14.70 17.04
N VAL A 219 -12.52 -14.18 16.61
CA VAL A 219 -11.21 -14.81 16.76
C VAL A 219 -10.30 -13.84 17.51
N GLY A 220 -10.33 -13.93 18.84
CA GLY A 220 -9.45 -13.15 19.70
C GLY A 220 -9.69 -11.63 19.67
N GLY A 221 -10.96 -11.20 19.65
CA GLY A 221 -11.36 -9.78 19.61
C GLY A 221 -11.39 -9.16 18.20
N LEU A 222 -11.13 -9.95 17.17
CA LEU A 222 -11.32 -9.55 15.77
C LEU A 222 -12.59 -10.24 15.23
N PHE A 223 -13.54 -9.42 14.76
CA PHE A 223 -14.77 -9.90 14.17
C PHE A 223 -14.61 -10.18 12.69
N PHE A 224 -14.92 -11.41 12.25
CA PHE A 224 -14.95 -11.81 10.86
C PHE A 224 -16.39 -12.06 10.43
N TYR A 225 -16.80 -11.49 9.29
CA TYR A 225 -18.09 -11.76 8.70
C TYR A 225 -17.99 -12.96 7.76
N PHE A 226 -18.74 -14.05 8.07
CA PHE A 226 -18.89 -15.21 7.20
C PHE A 226 -20.23 -15.18 6.50
N GLU A 227 -20.21 -15.07 5.17
CA GLU A 227 -21.39 -15.33 4.36
C GLU A 227 -21.35 -16.78 3.87
N ALA A 228 -22.29 -17.61 4.36
CA ALA A 228 -22.53 -18.96 3.85
C ALA A 228 -23.15 -18.84 2.46
N ASN A 229 -22.33 -18.94 1.41
CA ASN A 229 -22.80 -18.66 0.05
C ASN A 229 -23.25 -19.92 -0.67
N ARG A 230 -24.52 -19.90 -1.07
CA ARG A 230 -25.10 -20.79 -2.09
C ARG A 230 -24.72 -20.27 -3.47
N ARG A 231 -23.87 -21.02 -4.19
CA ARG A 231 -23.50 -20.98 -5.61
C ARG A 231 -22.12 -20.42 -5.95
N PRO A 232 -21.29 -21.17 -6.68
CA PRO A 232 -19.97 -20.75 -7.13
C PRO A 232 -20.09 -20.04 -8.48
N ARG A 233 -20.39 -18.75 -8.50
CA ARG A 233 -20.25 -17.94 -9.72
C ARG A 233 -19.95 -16.48 -9.35
N ARG A 234 -18.72 -16.08 -9.67
CA ARG A 234 -18.07 -14.77 -9.74
C ARG A 234 -17.08 -14.51 -8.62
N PRO A 235 -15.86 -14.00 -8.94
CA PRO A 235 -14.94 -13.54 -7.92
C PRO A 235 -15.59 -12.37 -7.18
N ALA A 236 -15.77 -12.54 -5.90
CA ALA A 236 -16.30 -11.50 -5.05
C ALA A 236 -15.24 -10.42 -4.87
N GLN A 237 -15.60 -9.19 -5.12
CA GLN A 237 -14.74 -8.02 -5.01
C GLN A 237 -15.32 -7.13 -3.92
N ASP A 238 -14.71 -7.14 -2.75
CA ASP A 238 -15.29 -6.54 -1.55
C ASP A 238 -15.54 -5.04 -1.65
N ALA A 239 -14.56 -4.27 -2.13
CA ALA A 239 -14.72 -2.84 -2.29
C ALA A 239 -15.87 -2.44 -3.24
N ARG A 240 -16.32 -3.35 -4.12
CA ARG A 240 -17.48 -3.16 -5.00
C ARG A 240 -18.82 -3.46 -4.33
N HIS A 241 -18.79 -4.03 -3.12
CA HIS A 241 -19.99 -4.47 -2.40
C HIS A 241 -20.02 -3.92 -0.97
N PRO A 242 -20.09 -2.60 -0.76
CA PRO A 242 -20.03 -1.99 0.58
C PRO A 242 -21.15 -2.47 1.52
N LEU A 243 -22.28 -2.92 0.98
CA LEU A 243 -23.39 -3.48 1.78
C LEU A 243 -22.95 -4.71 2.58
N LYS A 244 -21.97 -5.49 2.13
CA LYS A 244 -21.50 -6.69 2.81
C LYS A 244 -20.82 -6.38 4.14
N TYR A 245 -20.16 -5.25 4.25
CA TYR A 245 -19.46 -4.84 5.47
C TYR A 245 -20.05 -3.58 6.13
N ARG A 246 -21.26 -3.21 5.73
CA ARG A 246 -21.95 -2.03 6.29
C ARG A 246 -22.09 -2.08 7.82
N MET A 247 -22.26 -3.27 8.37
CA MET A 247 -22.40 -3.43 9.82
C MET A 247 -21.07 -3.25 10.58
N LEU A 248 -19.94 -3.34 9.89
CA LEU A 248 -18.60 -3.23 10.48
C LEU A 248 -18.03 -1.82 10.42
N VAL A 249 -18.47 -1.02 9.45
CA VAL A 249 -17.90 0.31 9.16
C VAL A 249 -18.88 1.39 9.59
N GLY A 250 -18.44 2.23 10.51
CA GLY A 250 -19.17 3.45 10.87
C GLY A 250 -18.89 4.60 9.91
N MET A 251 -19.47 5.78 10.20
CA MET A 251 -19.18 6.98 9.40
C MET A 251 -17.72 7.39 9.58
N VAL A 252 -17.03 7.65 8.46
CA VAL A 252 -15.60 7.99 8.41
C VAL A 252 -15.38 9.45 8.00
N ASP A 253 -14.24 9.99 8.42
CA ASP A 253 -13.82 11.35 8.10
C ASP A 253 -13.09 11.43 6.77
N CYS A 254 -12.43 10.33 6.38
CA CYS A 254 -11.66 10.24 5.13
C CYS A 254 -11.79 8.86 4.50
N VAL A 255 -11.85 8.84 3.15
CA VAL A 255 -11.68 7.62 2.34
C VAL A 255 -10.35 7.71 1.61
N PHE A 256 -9.49 6.73 1.83
CA PHE A 256 -8.29 6.53 1.03
C PHE A 256 -8.48 5.33 0.10
N ALA A 257 -8.16 5.46 -1.17
CA ALA A 257 -8.27 4.38 -2.13
C ALA A 257 -6.97 4.19 -2.92
N ASP A 258 -6.45 2.97 -2.87
CA ASP A 258 -5.35 2.48 -3.69
C ASP A 258 -5.77 1.13 -4.31
N VAL A 259 -6.77 1.19 -5.19
CA VAL A 259 -7.40 0.02 -5.81
C VAL A 259 -7.06 0.01 -7.29
N ALA A 260 -6.16 -0.87 -7.70
CA ALA A 260 -5.74 -1.02 -9.09
C ALA A 260 -6.84 -1.71 -9.94
N GLN A 261 -7.98 -1.05 -10.14
CA GLN A 261 -9.14 -1.54 -10.87
C GLN A 261 -9.64 -0.49 -11.87
N PRO A 262 -10.11 -0.89 -13.06
CA PRO A 262 -10.59 0.05 -14.07
C PRO A 262 -11.80 0.88 -13.62
N ASP A 263 -12.60 0.38 -12.67
CA ASP A 263 -13.78 1.05 -12.12
C ASP A 263 -13.51 1.69 -10.74
N GLN A 264 -12.28 2.10 -10.47
CA GLN A 264 -11.87 2.65 -9.18
C GLN A 264 -12.71 3.86 -8.73
N ALA A 265 -12.98 4.82 -9.61
CA ALA A 265 -13.82 5.98 -9.29
C ALA A 265 -15.21 5.57 -8.80
N ARG A 266 -15.83 4.59 -9.47
CA ARG A 266 -17.12 4.03 -9.06
C ARG A 266 -17.05 3.35 -7.70
N ILE A 267 -15.97 2.59 -7.44
CA ILE A 267 -15.75 1.94 -6.13
C ILE A 267 -15.67 2.99 -5.03
N VAL A 268 -14.90 4.04 -5.24
CA VAL A 268 -14.76 5.15 -4.29
C VAL A 268 -16.09 5.85 -4.05
N ALA A 269 -16.83 6.16 -5.13
CA ALA A 269 -18.12 6.82 -5.05
C ALA A 269 -19.12 5.98 -4.24
N LEU A 270 -19.23 4.70 -4.55
CA LEU A 270 -20.15 3.79 -3.88
C LEU A 270 -19.83 3.67 -2.36
N ASN A 271 -18.56 3.52 -2.00
CA ASN A 271 -18.16 3.45 -0.60
C ASN A 271 -18.40 4.77 0.14
N SER A 272 -18.12 5.88 -0.52
CA SER A 272 -18.31 7.21 0.08
C SER A 272 -19.80 7.52 0.35
N GLN A 273 -20.71 7.06 -0.50
CA GLN A 273 -22.14 7.21 -0.27
C GLN A 273 -22.62 6.51 1.01
N TYR A 274 -21.99 5.40 1.39
CA TYR A 274 -22.39 4.64 2.57
C TYR A 274 -21.65 5.09 3.84
N PHE A 275 -20.40 5.51 3.72
CA PHE A 275 -19.52 5.63 4.87
C PHE A 275 -18.92 7.01 5.07
N LEU A 276 -18.74 7.83 4.01
CA LEU A 276 -18.07 9.12 4.14
C LEU A 276 -19.03 10.19 4.63
N LYS A 277 -18.62 10.92 5.65
CA LYS A 277 -19.36 12.09 6.15
C LYS A 277 -19.49 13.15 5.05
N ALA A 278 -20.60 13.89 5.04
CA ALA A 278 -20.73 15.06 4.19
C ALA A 278 -19.63 16.07 4.51
N GLY A 279 -18.90 16.51 3.49
CA GLY A 279 -17.71 17.35 3.67
C GLY A 279 -16.47 16.58 4.09
N GLY A 280 -16.53 15.27 4.24
CA GLY A 280 -15.38 14.40 4.49
C GLY A 280 -14.39 14.42 3.34
N GLY A 281 -13.13 14.09 3.65
CA GLY A 281 -12.04 14.10 2.68
C GLY A 281 -11.94 12.80 1.88
N PHE A 282 -11.38 12.88 0.70
CA PHE A 282 -10.97 11.70 -0.04
C PHE A 282 -9.55 11.87 -0.59
N VAL A 283 -8.84 10.76 -0.68
CA VAL A 283 -7.51 10.65 -1.29
C VAL A 283 -7.51 9.39 -2.16
N VAL A 284 -7.35 9.56 -3.46
CA VAL A 284 -7.39 8.45 -4.42
C VAL A 284 -6.09 8.38 -5.18
N SER A 285 -5.41 7.24 -5.13
CA SER A 285 -4.25 6.96 -5.96
C SER A 285 -4.70 6.30 -7.25
N ILE A 286 -4.40 6.93 -8.38
CA ILE A 286 -4.80 6.49 -9.72
C ILE A 286 -3.57 5.95 -10.43
N LYS A 287 -3.64 4.70 -10.88
CA LYS A 287 -2.66 4.08 -11.77
C LYS A 287 -3.19 4.08 -13.19
N ALA A 288 -2.61 4.91 -14.07
CA ALA A 288 -3.12 5.07 -15.44
C ALA A 288 -3.20 3.74 -16.21
N SER A 289 -2.13 2.95 -16.18
CA SER A 289 -2.06 1.67 -16.92
C SER A 289 -3.05 0.60 -16.47
N CYS A 290 -3.64 0.72 -15.27
CA CYS A 290 -4.68 -0.20 -14.80
C CYS A 290 -6.09 0.17 -15.28
N ILE A 291 -6.28 1.41 -15.72
CA ILE A 291 -7.56 1.94 -16.20
C ILE A 291 -7.61 1.87 -17.72
N ASP A 292 -6.62 2.46 -18.37
CA ASP A 292 -6.45 2.38 -19.82
C ASP A 292 -4.95 2.39 -20.15
N SER A 293 -4.47 1.30 -20.74
CA SER A 293 -3.07 1.15 -21.14
C SER A 293 -2.75 1.76 -22.51
N THR A 294 -3.76 2.21 -23.25
CA THR A 294 -3.62 2.77 -24.59
C THR A 294 -3.62 4.29 -24.62
N ALA A 295 -4.24 4.93 -23.64
CA ALA A 295 -4.30 6.38 -23.50
C ALA A 295 -3.06 6.93 -22.76
N THR A 296 -2.79 8.23 -22.93
CA THR A 296 -1.75 8.90 -22.15
C THR A 296 -2.15 9.00 -20.69
N PRO A 297 -1.20 8.92 -19.72
CA PRO A 297 -1.51 8.99 -18.29
C PRO A 297 -2.33 10.22 -17.93
N GLU A 298 -2.02 11.38 -18.50
CA GLU A 298 -2.73 12.64 -18.23
C GLU A 298 -4.19 12.59 -18.66
N ALA A 299 -4.47 11.98 -19.82
CA ALA A 299 -5.83 11.82 -20.33
C ALA A 299 -6.64 10.90 -19.42
N VAL A 300 -6.03 9.81 -18.90
CA VAL A 300 -6.65 8.90 -17.96
C VAL A 300 -6.95 9.62 -16.64
N PHE A 301 -6.01 10.37 -16.10
CA PHE A 301 -6.21 11.14 -14.86
C PHE A 301 -7.35 12.14 -15.00
N ALA A 302 -7.38 12.90 -16.10
CA ALA A 302 -8.46 13.86 -16.38
C ALA A 302 -9.83 13.17 -16.47
N ALA A 303 -9.90 12.01 -17.13
CA ALA A 303 -11.12 11.23 -17.25
C ALA A 303 -11.63 10.72 -15.88
N GLU A 304 -10.73 10.23 -15.02
CA GLU A 304 -11.07 9.75 -13.67
C GLU A 304 -11.53 10.90 -12.77
N VAL A 305 -10.85 12.05 -12.83
CA VAL A 305 -11.28 13.27 -12.12
C VAL A 305 -12.68 13.68 -12.56
N ALA A 306 -12.97 13.66 -13.87
CA ALA A 306 -14.31 13.98 -14.38
C ALA A 306 -15.38 12.99 -13.90
N LYS A 307 -15.05 11.69 -13.76
CA LYS A 307 -15.96 10.69 -13.16
C LYS A 307 -16.24 10.99 -11.69
N LEU A 308 -15.21 11.28 -10.90
CA LEU A 308 -15.35 11.67 -9.50
C LEU A 308 -16.23 12.92 -9.35
N GLN A 309 -16.05 13.93 -10.20
CA GLN A 309 -16.88 15.14 -10.17
C GLN A 309 -18.37 14.86 -10.42
N LYS A 310 -18.70 13.93 -11.35
CA LYS A 310 -20.08 13.49 -11.60
C LYS A 310 -20.71 12.82 -10.36
N ASP A 311 -19.88 12.11 -9.57
CA ASP A 311 -20.30 11.43 -8.36
C ASP A 311 -20.17 12.33 -7.10
N GLN A 312 -20.25 13.67 -7.28
CA GLN A 312 -20.35 14.68 -6.22
C GLN A 312 -19.08 14.85 -5.37
N PHE A 313 -17.96 14.41 -5.87
CA PHE A 313 -16.67 14.77 -5.34
C PHE A 313 -16.24 16.13 -5.87
N LYS A 314 -15.58 16.89 -5.02
CA LYS A 314 -14.91 18.12 -5.39
C LYS A 314 -13.40 17.91 -5.28
N PRO A 315 -12.72 17.48 -6.35
CA PRO A 315 -11.27 17.46 -6.39
C PRO A 315 -10.73 18.86 -6.11
N LYS A 316 -9.71 18.95 -5.27
CA LYS A 316 -9.04 20.20 -4.93
C LYS A 316 -7.63 20.23 -5.49
N GLU A 317 -6.98 19.08 -5.46
CA GLU A 317 -5.59 18.95 -5.82
C GLU A 317 -5.36 17.62 -6.54
N GLN A 318 -4.46 17.66 -7.52
CA GLN A 318 -3.94 16.49 -8.21
C GLN A 318 -2.44 16.65 -8.34
N LEU A 319 -1.69 15.59 -8.00
CA LEU A 319 -0.24 15.56 -8.18
C LEU A 319 0.21 14.18 -8.70
N THR A 320 1.26 14.19 -9.50
CA THR A 320 1.92 12.96 -9.97
C THR A 320 2.88 12.46 -8.89
N LEU A 321 3.09 11.14 -8.85
CA LEU A 321 3.93 10.52 -7.82
C LEU A 321 5.37 10.27 -8.25
N GLU A 322 5.81 10.82 -9.36
CA GLU A 322 7.20 10.74 -9.76
C GLU A 322 8.11 11.52 -8.80
N PRO A 323 9.30 11.06 -8.54
CA PRO A 323 9.99 9.88 -9.13
C PRO A 323 9.70 8.54 -8.43
N TYR A 324 8.81 8.48 -7.46
CA TYR A 324 8.60 7.29 -6.60
C TYR A 324 7.77 6.22 -7.29
N GLU A 325 6.73 6.62 -8.02
CA GLU A 325 5.80 5.73 -8.72
C GLU A 325 5.49 6.28 -10.12
N ARG A 326 5.86 5.52 -11.13
CA ARG A 326 5.65 5.91 -12.53
C ARG A 326 4.19 5.74 -12.95
N ASP A 327 3.67 6.68 -13.75
CA ASP A 327 2.31 6.70 -14.28
C ASP A 327 1.22 6.63 -13.19
N HIS A 328 1.54 7.21 -12.02
CA HIS A 328 0.59 7.35 -10.92
C HIS A 328 0.32 8.81 -10.61
N ALA A 329 -0.94 9.09 -10.26
CA ALA A 329 -1.35 10.37 -9.70
C ALA A 329 -2.17 10.17 -8.43
N VAL A 330 -2.12 11.15 -7.54
CA VAL A 330 -3.01 11.22 -6.38
C VAL A 330 -3.95 12.40 -6.57
N VAL A 331 -5.23 12.15 -6.36
CA VAL A 331 -6.29 13.16 -6.38
C VAL A 331 -6.86 13.30 -4.98
N VAL A 332 -6.89 14.51 -4.49
CA VAL A 332 -7.36 14.85 -3.14
C VAL A 332 -8.50 15.84 -3.23
N GLY A 333 -9.49 15.72 -2.35
CA GLY A 333 -10.61 16.65 -2.33
C GLY A 333 -11.65 16.33 -1.26
N LEU A 334 -12.85 16.85 -1.45
CA LEU A 334 -13.96 16.74 -0.50
C LEU A 334 -15.19 16.10 -1.17
N TYR A 335 -15.91 15.31 -0.39
CA TYR A 335 -17.20 14.75 -0.77
C TYR A 335 -18.34 15.69 -0.40
N ARG A 336 -19.17 16.04 -1.36
CA ARG A 336 -20.32 16.95 -1.18
C ARG A 336 -21.59 16.31 -1.75
N PRO A 337 -22.25 15.43 -0.98
CA PRO A 337 -23.52 14.88 -1.42
C PRO A 337 -24.56 16.01 -1.58
N PRO A 338 -25.59 15.83 -2.45
CA PRO A 338 -26.67 16.80 -2.57
C PRO A 338 -27.32 17.00 -1.21
N LYS A 339 -27.73 18.21 -0.94
CA LYS A 339 -28.59 18.50 0.21
C LYS A 339 -29.89 17.73 0.00
N LYS A 340 -30.24 16.86 0.92
CA LYS A 340 -31.54 16.19 0.96
C LYS A 340 -32.60 17.22 1.27
#